data_d74cfbb31739b689a22312d24ee11b75
#
_entry.id   d74cfbb31739b689a22312d24ee11b75
#
_cell.length_a   1.000
_cell.length_b   1.000
_cell.length_c   1.000
_cell.angle_alpha   90.00
_cell.angle_beta   90.00
_cell.angle_gamma   90.00
#
_symmetry.space_group_name_H-M   'P 1'
#
loop_
_entity.id
_entity.type
_entity.pdbx_description
1 polymer ?
#
loop_
_entity_poly.entity_id
_entity_poly.type
_entity_poly.pdbx_seq_one_letter_code
_entity_poly.pdbx_strand_id
1 'polypeptide(L)'
;ELENEEGLRLRGLDFGATLTSLTLPVAGKRREVLLGCADDAYPAQQVWLGAVAGRFANRIGGAELLHDGERWPLDANQAPNCLHGGQAG
;
A
#
# COMPACT_ATOMS: atom_id res chain seq x y z
N GLU A 1 3.66 -15.81 -3.93
CA GLU A 1 4.89 -15.47 -4.65
C GLU A 1 4.69 -15.69 -6.14
N LEU A 2 5.23 -14.80 -6.96
CA LEU A 2 5.25 -14.87 -8.42
C LEU A 2 6.70 -14.80 -8.92
N GLU A 3 7.01 -15.52 -10.00
CA GLU A 3 8.31 -15.44 -10.68
C GLU A 3 8.09 -15.42 -12.20
N ASN A 4 8.82 -14.57 -12.91
CA ASN A 4 8.80 -14.55 -14.37
C ASN A 4 9.98 -15.36 -14.97
N GLU A 5 9.97 -15.54 -16.29
CA GLU A 5 11.01 -16.28 -17.02
C GLU A 5 12.42 -15.68 -16.89
N GLU A 6 12.52 -14.39 -16.60
CA GLU A 6 13.79 -13.68 -16.39
C GLU A 6 14.30 -13.80 -14.95
N GLY A 7 13.58 -14.51 -14.06
CA GLY A 7 13.95 -14.72 -12.67
C GLY A 7 13.65 -13.56 -11.73
N LEU A 8 12.84 -12.59 -12.15
CA LEU A 8 12.28 -11.59 -11.25
C LEU A 8 11.27 -12.28 -10.33
N ARG A 9 11.39 -12.10 -9.01
CA ARG A 9 10.45 -12.62 -8.02
C ARG A 9 9.77 -11.51 -7.27
N LEU A 10 8.46 -11.65 -7.12
CA LEU A 10 7.60 -10.78 -6.35
C LEU A 10 6.92 -11.57 -5.23
N ARG A 11 6.94 -11.03 -4.00
CA ARG A 11 6.15 -11.54 -2.88
C ARG A 11 5.20 -10.45 -2.39
N GLY A 12 4.02 -10.86 -1.96
CA GLY A 12 3.04 -9.99 -1.33
C GLY A 12 2.23 -10.72 -0.30
N LEU A 13 1.55 -9.97 0.54
CA LEU A 13 0.57 -10.41 1.52
C LEU A 13 -0.83 -10.01 1.05
N ASP A 14 -1.84 -10.74 1.51
CA ASP A 14 -3.25 -10.38 1.34
C ASP A 14 -3.67 -9.23 2.27
N PHE A 15 -2.89 -8.91 3.29
CA PHE A 15 -3.05 -7.72 4.12
C PHE A 15 -2.76 -6.46 3.31
N GLY A 16 -3.81 -5.74 2.88
CA GLY A 16 -3.70 -4.52 2.08
C GLY A 16 -2.99 -4.69 0.73
N ALA A 17 -2.98 -5.89 0.14
CA ALA A 17 -2.23 -6.20 -1.07
C ALA A 17 -0.75 -5.75 -1.02
N THR A 18 -0.15 -5.86 0.17
CA THR A 18 1.17 -5.33 0.47
C THR A 18 2.27 -6.10 -0.25
N LEU A 19 3.14 -5.40 -0.98
CA LEU A 19 4.35 -5.97 -1.57
C LEU A 19 5.45 -6.08 -0.51
N THR A 20 5.95 -7.29 -0.27
CA THR A 20 6.93 -7.53 0.80
C THR A 20 8.34 -7.80 0.30
N SER A 21 8.48 -8.18 -0.97
CA SER A 21 9.78 -8.44 -1.60
C SER A 21 9.68 -8.32 -3.11
N LEU A 22 10.69 -7.71 -3.71
CA LEU A 22 10.93 -7.76 -5.14
C LEU A 22 12.42 -8.04 -5.36
N THR A 23 12.74 -9.21 -5.88
CA THR A 23 14.12 -9.58 -6.15
C THR A 23 14.42 -9.69 -7.64
N LEU A 24 15.57 -9.18 -8.03
CA LEU A 24 16.08 -9.21 -9.39
C LEU A 24 17.36 -10.04 -9.46
N PRO A 25 17.61 -10.79 -10.56
CA PRO A 25 18.91 -11.37 -10.83
C PRO A 25 19.87 -10.28 -11.31
N VAL A 26 20.95 -10.06 -10.56
CA VAL A 26 21.99 -9.08 -10.88
C VAL A 26 23.36 -9.74 -10.73
N ALA A 27 24.13 -9.82 -11.81
CA ALA A 27 25.48 -10.40 -11.84
C ALA A 27 25.55 -11.80 -11.17
N GLY A 28 24.59 -12.67 -11.47
CA GLY A 28 24.51 -14.05 -10.94
C GLY A 28 24.03 -14.17 -9.48
N LYS A 29 23.61 -13.07 -8.86
CA LYS A 29 23.04 -13.04 -7.50
C LYS A 29 21.65 -12.44 -7.52
N ARG A 30 20.80 -12.85 -6.56
CA ARG A 30 19.53 -12.17 -6.33
C ARG A 30 19.73 -10.92 -5.48
N ARG A 31 19.18 -9.81 -5.95
CA ARG A 31 19.18 -8.53 -5.23
C ARG A 31 17.76 -8.15 -4.85
N GLU A 32 17.51 -7.94 -3.55
CA GLU A 32 16.29 -7.33 -3.05
C GLU A 32 16.28 -5.82 -3.37
N VAL A 33 15.17 -5.30 -3.91
CA VAL A 33 15.02 -3.90 -4.30
C VAL A 33 13.87 -3.18 -3.60
N LEU A 34 13.08 -3.90 -2.78
CA LEU A 34 12.09 -3.29 -1.91
C LEU A 34 12.63 -3.15 -0.49
N LEU A 35 12.29 -2.03 0.14
CA LEU A 35 12.45 -1.89 1.58
C LEU A 35 11.24 -2.56 2.26
N GLY A 36 11.51 -3.52 3.12
CA GLY A 36 10.50 -4.28 3.81
C GLY A 36 10.87 -4.58 5.25
N CYS A 37 9.98 -5.27 5.93
CA CYS A 37 10.17 -5.82 7.28
C CYS A 37 9.77 -7.30 7.30
N ALA A 38 9.81 -7.95 8.46
CA ALA A 38 9.28 -9.31 8.60
C ALA A 38 7.76 -9.33 8.32
N ASP A 39 7.28 -10.42 7.71
CA ASP A 39 5.88 -10.52 7.24
C ASP A 39 4.86 -10.28 8.37
N ASP A 40 5.15 -10.73 9.58
CA ASP A 40 4.32 -10.54 10.78
C ASP A 40 4.36 -9.13 11.37
N ALA A 41 5.34 -8.31 10.96
CA ALA A 41 5.47 -6.92 11.41
C ALA A 41 4.65 -5.93 10.56
N TYR A 42 4.19 -6.32 9.37
CA TYR A 42 3.46 -5.42 8.48
C TYR A 42 2.19 -4.83 9.09
N PRO A 43 1.34 -5.57 9.84
CA PRO A 43 0.15 -4.99 10.45
C PRO A 43 0.43 -3.92 11.50
N ALA A 44 1.61 -3.92 12.11
CA ALA A 44 1.99 -2.99 13.18
C ALA A 44 2.82 -1.79 12.70
N GLN A 45 3.35 -1.83 11.47
CA GLN A 45 4.16 -0.73 10.93
C GLN A 45 3.30 0.49 10.58
N GLN A 46 3.85 1.68 10.71
CA GLN A 46 3.12 2.95 10.55
C GLN A 46 3.59 3.79 9.35
N VAL A 47 4.39 3.21 8.47
CA VAL A 47 4.98 3.92 7.34
C VAL A 47 4.54 3.35 5.97
N TRP A 48 3.53 2.49 5.98
CA TRP A 48 2.90 1.89 4.79
C TRP A 48 3.90 1.26 3.79
N LEU A 49 4.93 0.57 4.30
CA LEU A 49 5.89 -0.15 3.47
C LEU A 49 5.15 -1.10 2.52
N GLY A 50 5.41 -0.96 1.22
CA GLY A 50 4.85 -1.81 0.19
C GLY A 50 3.33 -1.80 0.03
N ALA A 51 2.59 -1.02 0.83
CA ALA A 51 1.14 -1.01 0.82
C ALA A 51 0.57 -0.44 -0.48
N VAL A 52 -0.54 -1.03 -0.94
CA VAL A 52 -1.36 -0.47 -2.01
C VAL A 52 -2.43 0.42 -1.36
N ALA A 53 -2.29 1.74 -1.52
CA ALA A 53 -3.24 2.69 -0.95
C ALA A 53 -4.56 2.66 -1.74
N GLY A 54 -5.67 2.52 -1.05
CA GLY A 54 -7.04 2.49 -1.58
C GLY A 54 -8.09 2.69 -0.46
N ARG A 55 -9.35 2.95 -0.83
CA ARG A 55 -9.90 3.21 -2.19
C ARG A 55 -9.39 4.50 -2.82
N PHE A 56 -8.93 5.46 -2.01
CA PHE A 56 -8.33 6.72 -2.46
C PHE A 56 -6.90 6.78 -1.95
N ALA A 57 -5.98 7.12 -2.82
CA ALA A 57 -4.60 7.39 -2.41
C ALA A 57 -4.45 8.83 -1.94
N ASN A 58 -3.59 9.04 -0.94
CA ASN A 58 -3.32 10.34 -0.36
C ASN A 58 -4.57 10.98 0.28
N ARG A 59 -4.72 12.30 0.23
CA ARG A 59 -5.70 13.05 1.03
C ARG A 59 -6.87 13.57 0.21
N ILE A 60 -8.07 13.47 0.81
CA ILE A 60 -9.23 14.23 0.38
C ILE A 60 -9.47 15.31 1.41
N GLY A 61 -9.37 16.58 0.98
CA GLY A 61 -9.50 17.74 1.85
C GLY A 61 -10.89 17.84 2.48
N GLY A 62 -10.94 18.19 3.77
CA GLY A 62 -12.17 18.29 4.50
C GLY A 62 -12.92 16.97 4.72
N ALA A 63 -12.31 15.82 4.38
CA ALA A 63 -12.93 14.49 4.47
C ALA A 63 -14.34 14.47 3.84
N GLU A 64 -14.49 15.06 2.66
CA GLU A 64 -15.76 15.15 1.95
C GLU A 64 -15.55 14.96 0.45
N LEU A 65 -16.38 14.14 -0.17
CA LEU A 65 -16.44 13.94 -1.61
C LEU A 65 -17.73 14.57 -2.16
N LEU A 66 -17.60 15.43 -3.16
CA LEU A 66 -18.73 15.94 -3.93
C LEU A 66 -18.88 15.12 -5.20
N HIS A 67 -20.02 14.45 -5.37
CA HIS A 67 -20.32 13.65 -6.56
C HIS A 67 -21.78 13.83 -6.97
N ASP A 68 -22.02 14.16 -8.23
CA ASP A 68 -23.35 14.43 -8.80
C ASP A 68 -24.20 15.44 -8.00
N GLY A 69 -23.54 16.45 -7.42
CA GLY A 69 -24.20 17.47 -6.60
C GLY A 69 -24.49 17.05 -5.16
N GLU A 70 -24.22 15.82 -4.81
CA GLU A 70 -24.36 15.30 -3.45
C GLU A 70 -23.03 15.32 -2.69
N ARG A 71 -23.13 15.53 -1.36
CA ARG A 71 -21.98 15.53 -0.46
C ARG A 71 -21.91 14.22 0.30
N TRP A 72 -20.78 13.54 0.16
CA TRP A 72 -20.50 12.27 0.81
C TRP A 72 -19.43 12.48 1.88
N PRO A 73 -19.80 12.41 3.18
CA PRO A 73 -18.80 12.50 4.24
C PRO A 73 -17.92 11.26 4.23
N LEU A 74 -16.62 11.49 4.42
CA LEU A 74 -15.60 10.46 4.51
C LEU A 74 -15.04 10.40 5.95
N ASP A 75 -14.32 9.34 6.25
CA ASP A 75 -13.65 9.22 7.53
C ASP A 75 -12.47 10.21 7.63
N ALA A 76 -12.52 11.11 8.62
CA ALA A 76 -11.48 12.11 8.87
C ALA A 76 -10.32 11.50 9.71
N ASN A 77 -9.78 10.37 9.28
CA ASN A 77 -8.72 9.65 9.99
C ASN A 77 -7.40 10.43 10.12
N GLN A 78 -7.26 11.53 9.38
CA GLN A 78 -6.21 12.53 9.54
C GLN A 78 -6.83 13.94 9.51
N ALA A 79 -7.60 14.27 10.56
CA ALA A 79 -8.40 15.50 10.63
C ALA A 79 -7.62 16.76 10.19
N PRO A 80 -8.24 17.63 9.36
CA PRO A 80 -9.61 17.56 8.87
C PRO A 80 -9.79 16.69 7.61
N ASN A 81 -8.79 15.93 7.19
CA ASN A 81 -8.75 15.22 5.91
C ASN A 81 -9.02 13.73 6.05
N CYS A 82 -9.48 13.11 4.98
CA CYS A 82 -9.44 11.67 4.80
C CYS A 82 -8.11 11.28 4.16
N LEU A 83 -7.36 10.37 4.77
CA LEU A 83 -6.08 9.85 4.26
C LEU A 83 -6.23 8.38 3.87
N HIS A 84 -5.78 8.03 2.67
CA HIS A 84 -5.69 6.65 2.15
C HIS A 84 -6.99 5.83 2.27
N GLY A 85 -8.15 6.48 2.16
CA GLY A 85 -9.45 5.80 2.22
C GLY A 85 -10.08 5.69 3.60
N GLY A 86 -9.45 6.26 4.65
CA GLY A 86 -9.97 6.25 6.01
C GLY A 86 -9.42 5.11 6.86
N GLN A 87 -10.08 4.83 7.99
CA GLN A 87 -9.64 3.79 8.95
C GLN A 87 -9.72 2.36 8.37
N ALA A 88 -10.60 2.15 7.39
CA ALA A 88 -10.79 0.86 6.73
C ALA A 88 -10.16 0.80 5.34
N GLY A 89 -9.37 1.80 4.98
CA GLY A 89 -8.66 1.88 3.70
C GLY A 89 -7.33 1.15 3.70
#